data_684ba5b1d744a40cda578709e952c055
#
_entry.id   684ba5b1d744a40cda578709e952c055
#
_cell.length_a   1.000
_cell.length_b   1.000
_cell.length_c   1.000
_cell.angle_alpha   90.00
_cell.angle_beta   90.00
_cell.angle_gamma   90.00
#
_symmetry.space_group_name_H-M   'P 1'
#
loop_
_entity.id
_entity.type
_entity.pdbx_description
1 polymer ?
#
loop_
_entity_poly.entity_id
_entity_poly.type
_entity_poly.pdbx_seq_one_letter_code
_entity_poly.pdbx_strand_id
1 'polypeptide(L)'
;MRFLPHAALASAVTLLCSLTPLAQAPANAPTRAPRVTHTKAEHMVPMRDGVKLHTAVYAPRTCEPGGAPIVLQRTPYGSGPYGDTAYPPALGPASLTNDPGYIVVYQDVRGRYLSEGIWEEVRPYVSGKTAAATDESSDAYDTIEWLVTHVPCNNGRVGMWGISYPGFYALAALIDAHPALAAVSPQAPVTDYYLGDDSFHNGAFLLAHNFSFYVDFPPRGPQPRRPEASRDFDYGTKDGYAFYLRAGSLAEMTRKYNLTDNPYWRQNLEHTSYDDFWKARSIWRHFRNVTPAVLVVGGWFDAEDLSGPLRAFRALREQSPETTAYLAMGPWTHGGWARGDGAQVAQVRFGEPTSRHYRDAIERPFFERHLRGRTDRLVPTASIFETGSNRWRTFGQWPASPDARSYYLSAANSISTTAPSEPDGFDSYVSDPANPVPAVATEAIGMPRDYMASDQRFAAARPDVLVYRSAVLTGDVTVAGPIGVRLHVATSGTDADFVVKVLDEYGAGHPQAGMQQLVRGEPFRGKFRKSLEAPVAFTPNQPDEIAFDLPDVAHTFRRGHRIVVHVQSSWFPIFDRNPQTFTDIPSASPGQFVKATQRVYRSATRPSHIVLPVSK
;
A
#
# COMPACT_ATOMS: atom_id res chain seq x y z
N MET A 1 -65.47 -20.74 37.30
CA MET A 1 -64.09 -20.61 37.70
C MET A 1 -63.31 -20.05 36.53
N ARG A 2 -62.88 -18.80 36.64
CA ARG A 2 -62.20 -18.04 35.57
C ARG A 2 -60.71 -18.23 35.71
N PHE A 3 -60.00 -18.61 34.68
CA PHE A 3 -58.56 -18.48 34.59
C PHE A 3 -58.19 -17.42 33.55
N LEU A 4 -57.47 -16.39 33.98
CA LEU A 4 -56.84 -15.36 33.17
C LEU A 4 -55.44 -15.83 32.72
N PRO A 5 -55.02 -15.57 31.46
CA PRO A 5 -53.61 -15.78 31.07
C PRO A 5 -52.77 -14.53 31.35
N HIS A 6 -51.59 -14.74 31.91
CA HIS A 6 -50.54 -13.74 32.09
C HIS A 6 -49.87 -13.44 30.74
N ALA A 7 -49.91 -12.17 30.34
CA ALA A 7 -49.11 -11.67 29.22
C ALA A 7 -47.69 -11.33 29.72
N ALA A 8 -46.69 -11.99 29.14
CA ALA A 8 -45.28 -11.64 29.33
C ALA A 8 -44.90 -10.56 28.32
N LEU A 9 -44.60 -9.35 28.76
CA LEU A 9 -43.96 -8.28 27.98
C LEU A 9 -42.50 -8.67 27.73
N ALA A 10 -42.14 -8.97 26.51
CA ALA A 10 -40.76 -9.03 26.06
C ALA A 10 -40.33 -7.62 25.62
N SER A 11 -39.52 -6.94 26.43
CA SER A 11 -38.87 -5.67 26.05
C SER A 11 -37.72 -5.96 25.09
N ALA A 12 -37.93 -5.67 23.82
CA ALA A 12 -36.87 -5.65 22.83
C ALA A 12 -36.01 -4.37 23.03
N VAL A 13 -34.82 -4.52 23.57
CA VAL A 13 -33.79 -3.46 23.58
C VAL A 13 -33.14 -3.45 22.22
N THR A 14 -33.53 -2.48 21.39
CA THR A 14 -32.88 -2.21 20.11
C THR A 14 -31.59 -1.42 20.40
N LEU A 15 -30.45 -2.10 20.34
CA LEU A 15 -29.14 -1.43 20.36
C LEU A 15 -28.90 -0.83 18.97
N LEU A 16 -29.12 0.48 18.84
CA LEU A 16 -28.60 1.26 17.73
C LEU A 16 -27.07 1.39 17.91
N CYS A 17 -26.31 0.57 17.21
CA CYS A 17 -24.88 0.85 16.98
C CYS A 17 -24.76 1.92 15.89
N SER A 18 -24.68 3.18 16.30
CA SER A 18 -24.19 4.26 15.45
C SER A 18 -22.69 4.06 15.24
N LEU A 19 -22.30 3.60 14.06
CA LEU A 19 -20.91 3.59 13.59
C LEU A 19 -20.48 5.01 13.24
N THR A 20 -20.06 5.78 14.24
CA THR A 20 -19.20 6.94 14.02
C THR A 20 -17.78 6.43 13.79
N PRO A 21 -17.04 6.95 12.79
CA PRO A 21 -15.63 6.67 12.66
C PRO A 21 -14.90 7.30 13.86
N LEU A 22 -14.57 6.49 14.84
CA LEU A 22 -13.73 6.88 15.96
C LEU A 22 -12.31 7.11 15.43
N ALA A 23 -11.97 8.38 15.20
CA ALA A 23 -10.59 8.82 15.26
C ALA A 23 -10.10 8.60 16.70
N GLN A 24 -9.61 7.41 17.03
CA GLN A 24 -8.96 7.16 18.30
C GLN A 24 -7.62 7.89 18.31
N ALA A 25 -7.54 8.96 19.09
CA ALA A 25 -6.28 9.59 19.44
C ALA A 25 -5.37 8.57 20.15
N PRO A 26 -4.04 8.61 19.92
CA PRO A 26 -3.11 7.72 20.57
C PRO A 26 -3.17 7.91 22.10
N ALA A 27 -3.20 6.81 22.85
CA ALA A 27 -3.09 6.81 24.30
C ALA A 27 -1.65 7.12 24.72
N ASN A 28 -1.25 8.38 24.62
CA ASN A 28 -0.02 8.94 25.19
C ASN A 28 -0.40 10.05 26.16
N ALA A 29 0.54 10.45 27.06
CA ALA A 29 0.37 11.54 28.00
C ALA A 29 -0.41 12.72 27.36
N PRO A 30 -1.25 13.46 28.10
CA PRO A 30 -2.16 14.44 27.51
C PRO A 30 -1.37 15.45 26.69
N THR A 31 -1.37 15.25 25.37
CA THR A 31 -0.81 16.21 24.43
C THR A 31 -1.67 17.47 24.53
N ARG A 32 -1.02 18.60 24.81
CA ARG A 32 -1.73 19.88 24.83
C ARG A 32 -2.38 20.11 23.48
N ALA A 33 -3.61 20.62 23.47
CA ALA A 33 -4.31 20.93 22.22
C ALA A 33 -3.46 21.88 21.33
N PRO A 34 -3.43 21.74 20.00
CA PRO A 34 -2.63 22.57 19.09
C PRO A 34 -2.79 24.08 19.33
N ARG A 35 -4.01 24.53 19.60
CA ARG A 35 -4.34 25.94 19.89
C ARG A 35 -3.60 26.51 21.10
N VAL A 36 -3.16 25.67 22.04
CA VAL A 36 -2.40 26.07 23.22
C VAL A 36 -0.91 26.20 22.91
N THR A 37 -0.39 25.35 22.04
CA THR A 37 1.05 25.24 21.74
C THR A 37 1.48 26.09 20.56
N HIS A 38 0.59 26.32 19.58
CA HIS A 38 0.92 26.96 18.31
C HIS A 38 -0.03 28.13 18.00
N THR A 39 0.47 29.10 17.25
CA THR A 39 -0.32 30.07 16.48
C THR A 39 -0.51 29.55 15.08
N LYS A 40 -1.58 29.98 14.40
CA LYS A 40 -1.84 29.63 12.99
C LYS A 40 -1.84 30.87 12.13
N ALA A 41 -1.24 30.77 10.93
CA ALA A 41 -1.36 31.73 9.86
C ALA A 41 -1.52 30.99 8.53
N GLU A 42 -2.33 31.52 7.62
CA GLU A 42 -2.51 30.98 6.26
C GLU A 42 -1.89 31.92 5.23
N HIS A 43 -1.21 31.36 4.24
CA HIS A 43 -0.49 32.10 3.22
C HIS A 43 -0.76 31.53 1.84
N MET A 44 -0.74 32.40 0.82
CA MET A 44 -0.71 32.01 -0.59
C MET A 44 0.73 32.13 -1.07
N VAL A 45 1.48 31.03 -1.02
CA VAL A 45 2.91 30.98 -1.34
C VAL A 45 3.11 30.97 -2.85
N PRO A 46 3.82 31.97 -3.44
CA PRO A 46 4.03 32.04 -4.88
C PRO A 46 5.07 31.00 -5.33
N MET A 47 4.76 30.29 -6.40
CA MET A 47 5.70 29.42 -7.11
C MET A 47 6.38 30.23 -8.23
N ARG A 48 7.46 29.67 -8.80
CA ARG A 48 8.28 30.29 -9.85
C ARG A 48 7.55 30.70 -11.12
N ASP A 49 6.40 30.08 -11.40
CA ASP A 49 5.51 30.39 -12.53
C ASP A 49 4.39 31.38 -12.16
N GLY A 50 4.37 31.87 -10.93
CA GLY A 50 3.40 32.83 -10.42
C GLY A 50 2.13 32.20 -9.84
N VAL A 51 1.91 30.89 -9.98
CA VAL A 51 0.83 30.15 -9.31
C VAL A 51 1.03 30.18 -7.80
N LYS A 52 -0.04 30.34 -7.02
CA LYS A 52 0.03 30.43 -5.57
C LYS A 52 -0.55 29.21 -4.90
N LEU A 53 0.18 28.63 -3.94
CA LEU A 53 -0.25 27.47 -3.19
C LEU A 53 -0.65 27.85 -1.76
N HIS A 54 -1.86 27.42 -1.36
CA HIS A 54 -2.37 27.63 -0.01
C HIS A 54 -1.56 26.84 1.00
N THR A 55 -1.03 27.54 2.00
CA THR A 55 -0.10 27.00 3.00
C THR A 55 -0.52 27.44 4.39
N ALA A 56 -0.84 26.50 5.26
CA ALA A 56 -1.16 26.73 6.66
C ALA A 56 0.10 26.50 7.53
N VAL A 57 0.56 27.54 8.20
CA VAL A 57 1.75 27.53 9.07
C VAL A 57 1.30 27.56 10.54
N TYR A 58 1.74 26.59 11.32
CA TYR A 58 1.52 26.49 12.75
C TYR A 58 2.87 26.68 13.46
N ALA A 59 3.11 27.91 13.96
CA ALA A 59 4.35 28.26 14.62
C ALA A 59 4.21 28.15 16.16
N PRO A 60 5.26 27.71 16.88
CA PRO A 60 5.26 27.71 18.34
C PRO A 60 4.93 29.11 18.90
N ARG A 61 4.15 29.16 20.00
CA ARG A 61 3.83 30.44 20.65
C ARG A 61 5.04 31.09 21.32
N THR A 62 6.06 30.30 21.62
CA THR A 62 7.32 30.76 22.21
C THR A 62 8.45 30.39 21.29
N CYS A 63 9.22 31.39 20.89
CA CYS A 63 10.43 31.19 20.09
C CYS A 63 11.61 30.88 21.02
N GLU A 64 12.16 29.68 20.91
CA GLU A 64 13.35 29.30 21.65
C GLU A 64 14.63 29.84 21.02
N PRO A 65 15.69 30.06 21.80
CA PRO A 65 16.99 30.42 21.24
C PRO A 65 17.46 29.38 20.21
N GLY A 66 17.85 29.84 19.01
CA GLY A 66 18.26 28.97 17.91
C GLY A 66 17.13 28.59 16.94
N GLY A 67 15.87 28.95 17.25
CA GLY A 67 14.72 28.69 16.39
C GLY A 67 14.26 27.22 16.37
N ALA A 68 13.15 26.97 15.71
CA ALA A 68 12.53 25.66 15.57
C ALA A 68 12.69 25.13 14.13
N PRO A 69 12.96 23.84 13.91
CA PRO A 69 12.90 23.28 12.58
C PRO A 69 11.45 23.24 12.06
N ILE A 70 11.32 23.32 10.74
CA ILE A 70 10.05 23.20 10.03
C ILE A 70 9.82 21.72 9.69
N VAL A 71 8.58 21.23 9.88
CA VAL A 71 8.11 19.95 9.32
C VAL A 71 6.94 20.23 8.38
N LEU A 72 7.08 19.86 7.11
CA LEU A 72 6.17 20.16 6.01
C LEU A 72 5.49 18.90 5.50
N GLN A 73 4.16 18.98 5.31
CA GLN A 73 3.39 18.00 4.57
C GLN A 73 2.68 18.68 3.41
N ARG A 74 2.88 18.19 2.19
CA ARG A 74 2.12 18.55 1.00
C ARG A 74 1.05 17.48 0.74
N THR A 75 -0.16 17.88 0.40
CA THR A 75 -1.30 16.94 0.33
C THR A 75 -2.31 17.30 -0.76
N PRO A 76 -2.88 16.31 -1.47
CA PRO A 76 -4.00 16.54 -2.40
C PRO A 76 -5.36 16.43 -1.70
N TYR A 77 -5.38 16.15 -0.39
CA TYR A 77 -6.59 15.86 0.40
C TYR A 77 -7.11 17.06 1.20
N GLY A 78 -6.40 18.19 1.16
CA GLY A 78 -6.73 19.43 1.85
C GLY A 78 -5.89 19.67 3.11
N SER A 79 -5.32 20.88 3.20
CA SER A 79 -4.53 21.36 4.34
C SER A 79 -5.39 21.90 5.50
N GLY A 80 -6.70 21.72 5.42
CA GLY A 80 -7.67 22.21 6.41
C GLY A 80 -7.46 21.67 7.82
N PRO A 81 -8.22 22.22 8.81
CA PRO A 81 -9.33 23.14 8.65
C PRO A 81 -8.86 24.55 8.26
N TYR A 82 -9.59 25.21 7.33
CA TYR A 82 -9.23 26.52 6.80
C TYR A 82 -9.71 27.68 7.68
N GLY A 83 -8.94 28.77 7.70
CA GLY A 83 -9.15 29.96 8.52
C GLY A 83 -8.26 30.00 9.76
N ASP A 84 -7.76 31.17 10.12
CA ASP A 84 -6.72 31.40 11.13
C ASP A 84 -7.09 30.92 12.54
N THR A 85 -8.38 30.76 12.84
CA THR A 85 -8.88 30.33 14.15
C THR A 85 -9.22 28.85 14.23
N ALA A 86 -9.21 28.15 13.10
CA ALA A 86 -9.56 26.73 13.02
C ALA A 86 -8.29 25.85 13.10
N TYR A 87 -8.27 24.90 14.03
CA TYR A 87 -7.13 24.02 14.27
C TYR A 87 -7.53 22.55 14.08
N PRO A 88 -6.67 21.72 13.47
CA PRO A 88 -6.88 20.28 13.47
C PRO A 88 -6.72 19.70 14.88
N PRO A 89 -7.19 18.46 15.13
CA PRO A 89 -7.05 17.83 16.44
C PRO A 89 -5.58 17.54 16.82
N ALA A 90 -4.71 17.38 15.83
CA ALA A 90 -3.29 17.08 16.00
C ALA A 90 -2.44 17.74 14.90
N LEU A 91 -1.20 18.09 15.21
CA LEU A 91 -0.21 18.68 14.31
C LEU A 91 1.02 17.81 14.21
N GLY A 92 1.59 17.73 13.01
CA GLY A 92 2.87 17.08 12.74
C GLY A 92 2.78 15.55 12.56
N PRO A 93 3.91 14.89 12.28
CA PRO A 93 4.01 13.44 12.23
C PRO A 93 3.69 12.82 13.60
N ALA A 94 3.29 11.54 13.63
CA ALA A 94 2.75 10.92 14.82
C ALA A 94 3.70 10.94 16.03
N SER A 95 5.00 10.87 15.81
CA SER A 95 6.03 10.94 16.87
C SER A 95 6.26 12.36 17.41
N LEU A 96 5.88 13.39 16.67
CA LEU A 96 6.06 14.81 17.01
C LEU A 96 4.72 15.51 17.24
N THR A 97 3.66 14.75 17.55
CA THR A 97 2.31 15.30 17.67
C THR A 97 2.25 16.47 18.66
N ASN A 98 1.85 17.65 18.14
CA ASN A 98 1.72 18.91 18.90
C ASN A 98 2.98 19.35 19.66
N ASP A 99 4.16 18.88 19.23
CA ASP A 99 5.44 19.22 19.84
C ASP A 99 5.76 20.70 19.59
N PRO A 100 5.83 21.55 20.65
CA PRO A 100 6.10 22.98 20.48
C PRO A 100 7.53 23.29 20.05
N GLY A 101 8.38 22.29 19.92
CA GLY A 101 9.73 22.44 19.38
C GLY A 101 9.79 22.44 17.86
N TYR A 102 8.67 22.39 17.14
CA TYR A 102 8.61 22.34 15.68
C TYR A 102 7.61 23.35 15.12
N ILE A 103 7.93 23.94 13.97
CA ILE A 103 6.97 24.65 13.13
C ILE A 103 6.34 23.59 12.22
N VAL A 104 5.01 23.44 12.24
CA VAL A 104 4.29 22.47 11.43
C VAL A 104 3.62 23.18 10.26
N VAL A 105 3.79 22.68 9.06
CA VAL A 105 3.27 23.28 7.83
C VAL A 105 2.49 22.25 7.02
N TYR A 106 1.29 22.63 6.60
CA TYR A 106 0.50 21.88 5.64
C TYR A 106 0.24 22.72 4.40
N GLN A 107 0.38 22.12 3.22
CA GLN A 107 0.16 22.79 1.94
C GLN A 107 -0.79 21.98 1.07
N ASP A 108 -1.83 22.66 0.53
CA ASP A 108 -2.60 22.13 -0.59
C ASP A 108 -1.69 22.10 -1.83
N VAL A 109 -1.57 20.95 -2.48
CA VAL A 109 -0.80 20.86 -3.72
C VAL A 109 -1.49 21.63 -4.85
N ARG A 110 -0.75 21.95 -5.90
CA ARG A 110 -1.21 22.66 -7.10
C ARG A 110 -2.53 22.12 -7.64
N GLY A 111 -3.51 22.99 -7.88
CA GLY A 111 -4.82 22.63 -8.42
C GLY A 111 -5.76 21.90 -7.46
N ARG A 112 -5.41 21.85 -6.17
CA ARG A 112 -6.28 21.23 -5.15
C ARG A 112 -6.71 22.28 -4.13
N TYR A 113 -7.96 22.20 -3.69
CA TYR A 113 -8.60 23.02 -2.65
C TYR A 113 -8.38 24.54 -2.84
N LEU A 114 -7.60 25.20 -1.97
CA LEU A 114 -7.38 26.64 -2.05
C LEU A 114 -6.11 27.01 -2.85
N SER A 115 -5.36 26.03 -3.35
CA SER A 115 -4.25 26.27 -4.26
C SER A 115 -4.71 26.50 -5.69
N GLU A 116 -4.02 27.41 -6.36
CA GLU A 116 -4.21 27.73 -7.78
C GLU A 116 -3.57 26.66 -8.68
N GLY A 117 -3.79 26.81 -9.99
CA GLY A 117 -3.20 25.95 -11.03
C GLY A 117 -4.05 24.73 -11.36
N ILE A 118 -3.44 23.77 -12.06
CA ILE A 118 -4.10 22.54 -12.52
C ILE A 118 -3.43 21.35 -11.81
N TRP A 119 -4.24 20.48 -11.20
CA TRP A 119 -3.76 19.26 -10.60
C TRP A 119 -3.62 18.17 -11.66
N GLU A 120 -2.52 17.47 -11.61
CA GLU A 120 -2.23 16.27 -12.38
C GLU A 120 -1.89 15.13 -11.43
N GLU A 121 -2.47 13.95 -11.67
CA GLU A 121 -2.24 12.78 -10.84
C GLU A 121 -0.82 12.24 -11.03
N VAL A 122 -0.09 12.06 -9.90
CA VAL A 122 1.31 11.62 -9.90
C VAL A 122 2.09 12.31 -11.03
N ARG A 123 2.08 13.66 -11.00
CA ARG A 123 2.68 14.47 -12.06
C ARG A 123 4.09 14.02 -12.36
N PRO A 124 4.42 13.77 -13.66
CA PRO A 124 5.76 13.39 -14.09
C PRO A 124 6.84 14.39 -13.67
N TYR A 125 8.00 13.88 -13.31
CA TYR A 125 9.19 14.71 -13.14
C TYR A 125 9.66 15.25 -14.49
N VAL A 126 9.95 16.55 -14.53
CA VAL A 126 10.51 17.22 -15.72
C VAL A 126 12.03 17.26 -15.61
N SER A 127 12.72 16.50 -16.44
CA SER A 127 14.19 16.55 -16.51
C SER A 127 14.67 17.77 -17.28
N GLY A 128 15.83 18.35 -16.87
CA GLY A 128 16.39 19.50 -17.55
C GLY A 128 15.51 20.76 -17.51
N LYS A 129 14.82 20.97 -16.39
CA LYS A 129 13.90 22.10 -16.20
C LYS A 129 14.49 23.44 -16.58
N THR A 130 13.73 24.24 -17.32
CA THR A 130 13.96 25.69 -17.43
C THR A 130 13.54 26.38 -16.12
N ALA A 131 13.94 27.66 -15.95
CA ALA A 131 13.58 28.42 -14.75
C ALA A 131 12.06 28.51 -14.49
N ALA A 132 11.25 28.42 -15.53
CA ALA A 132 9.77 28.49 -15.44
C ALA A 132 9.08 27.12 -15.45
N ALA A 133 9.80 26.02 -15.70
CA ALA A 133 9.22 24.69 -15.72
C ALA A 133 8.87 24.23 -14.30
N THR A 134 7.67 23.67 -14.13
CA THR A 134 7.14 23.25 -12.84
C THR A 134 6.77 21.79 -12.80
N ASP A 135 7.07 21.15 -11.69
CA ASP A 135 6.63 19.83 -11.27
C ASP A 135 6.56 19.80 -9.73
N GLU A 136 6.32 18.63 -9.14
CA GLU A 136 6.18 18.53 -7.68
C GLU A 136 7.51 18.79 -6.93
N SER A 137 8.67 18.54 -7.56
CA SER A 137 9.95 18.84 -6.95
C SER A 137 10.22 20.35 -6.93
N SER A 138 9.90 21.06 -8.00
CA SER A 138 10.04 22.52 -8.06
C SER A 138 9.06 23.25 -7.15
N ASP A 139 7.80 22.78 -7.05
CA ASP A 139 6.83 23.34 -6.11
C ASP A 139 7.26 23.14 -4.64
N ALA A 140 7.89 22.00 -4.34
CA ALA A 140 8.46 21.76 -3.01
C ALA A 140 9.66 22.68 -2.74
N TYR A 141 10.55 22.85 -3.73
CA TYR A 141 11.70 23.76 -3.64
C TYR A 141 11.27 25.20 -3.33
N ASP A 142 10.37 25.75 -4.15
CA ASP A 142 9.87 27.12 -4.01
C ASP A 142 9.14 27.33 -2.68
N THR A 143 8.39 26.33 -2.24
CA THR A 143 7.72 26.34 -0.92
C THR A 143 8.73 26.41 0.22
N ILE A 144 9.78 25.58 0.18
CA ILE A 144 10.81 25.54 1.23
C ILE A 144 11.59 26.86 1.26
N GLU A 145 11.99 27.41 0.11
CA GLU A 145 12.65 28.71 0.01
C GLU A 145 11.79 29.81 0.65
N TRP A 146 10.49 29.84 0.35
CA TRP A 146 9.58 30.82 0.94
C TRP A 146 9.48 30.64 2.46
N LEU A 147 9.36 29.39 2.94
CA LEU A 147 9.21 29.11 4.37
C LEU A 147 10.42 29.54 5.18
N VAL A 148 11.65 29.22 4.75
CA VAL A 148 12.86 29.58 5.49
C VAL A 148 13.12 31.07 5.48
N THR A 149 12.63 31.79 4.47
CA THR A 149 12.82 33.24 4.31
C THR A 149 11.75 34.05 5.07
N HIS A 150 10.49 33.59 5.12
CA HIS A 150 9.37 34.38 5.61
C HIS A 150 8.79 33.95 6.95
N VAL A 151 8.97 32.68 7.36
CA VAL A 151 8.42 32.22 8.65
C VAL A 151 9.42 32.56 9.76
N PRO A 152 9.03 33.41 10.73
CA PRO A 152 9.94 33.77 11.80
C PRO A 152 10.24 32.60 12.73
N CYS A 153 11.33 32.70 13.47
CA CYS A 153 11.77 31.68 14.45
C CYS A 153 12.10 30.30 13.87
N ASN A 154 12.27 30.16 12.55
CA ASN A 154 12.80 28.93 11.99
C ASN A 154 14.35 28.86 12.16
N ASN A 155 14.87 27.63 12.24
CA ASN A 155 16.32 27.37 12.37
C ASN A 155 17.02 27.11 11.02
N GLY A 156 16.35 27.34 9.88
CA GLY A 156 16.85 27.09 8.53
C GLY A 156 16.84 25.61 8.13
N ARG A 157 16.32 24.70 8.94
CA ARG A 157 16.22 23.27 8.61
C ARG A 157 14.78 22.86 8.40
N VAL A 158 14.52 22.14 7.30
CA VAL A 158 13.19 21.64 6.93
C VAL A 158 13.22 20.12 6.88
N GLY A 159 12.19 19.50 7.48
CA GLY A 159 11.84 18.12 7.27
C GLY A 159 10.54 18.01 6.47
N MET A 160 10.39 16.92 5.73
CA MET A 160 9.11 16.56 5.10
C MET A 160 8.67 15.17 5.51
N TRP A 161 7.36 14.98 5.58
CA TRP A 161 6.78 13.65 5.77
C TRP A 161 5.45 13.54 5.02
N GLY A 162 5.01 12.31 4.81
CA GLY A 162 3.69 12.05 4.25
C GLY A 162 3.43 10.56 4.15
N ILE A 163 2.17 10.17 4.33
CA ILE A 163 1.70 8.78 4.19
C ILE A 163 0.92 8.68 2.88
N SER A 164 1.16 7.63 2.08
CA SER A 164 0.43 7.39 0.85
C SER A 164 0.75 8.45 -0.23
N TYR A 165 -0.24 9.08 -0.83
CA TYR A 165 -0.06 10.18 -1.78
C TYR A 165 0.81 11.33 -1.21
N PRO A 166 0.63 11.83 0.05
CA PRO A 166 1.58 12.72 0.68
C PRO A 166 3.01 12.18 0.77
N GLY A 167 3.18 10.85 0.81
CA GLY A 167 4.50 10.19 0.68
C GLY A 167 5.13 10.34 -0.70
N PHE A 168 4.33 10.31 -1.77
CA PHE A 168 4.80 10.66 -3.11
C PHE A 168 5.32 12.10 -3.19
N TYR A 169 4.62 13.08 -2.61
CA TYR A 169 5.11 14.47 -2.58
C TYR A 169 6.39 14.61 -1.76
N ALA A 170 6.55 13.81 -0.70
CA ALA A 170 7.81 13.76 0.06
C ALA A 170 8.95 13.16 -0.78
N LEU A 171 8.70 12.13 -1.59
CA LEU A 171 9.67 11.59 -2.55
C LEU A 171 10.02 12.59 -3.65
N ALA A 172 9.04 13.32 -4.18
CA ALA A 172 9.28 14.34 -5.21
C ALA A 172 10.23 15.44 -4.73
N ALA A 173 10.16 15.81 -3.46
CA ALA A 173 11.05 16.83 -2.87
C ALA A 173 12.52 16.37 -2.74
N LEU A 174 12.80 15.06 -2.87
CA LEU A 174 14.18 14.53 -2.89
C LEU A 174 14.92 14.87 -4.19
N ILE A 175 14.17 15.10 -5.27
CA ILE A 175 14.74 15.36 -6.60
C ILE A 175 15.00 16.85 -6.72
N ASP A 176 16.24 17.24 -7.07
CA ASP A 176 16.68 18.63 -7.08
C ASP A 176 16.41 19.34 -5.72
N ALA A 177 16.70 18.65 -4.62
CA ALA A 177 16.30 19.03 -3.27
C ALA A 177 16.82 20.43 -2.87
N HIS A 178 15.97 21.20 -2.18
CA HIS A 178 16.37 22.48 -1.60
C HIS A 178 17.44 22.28 -0.51
N PRO A 179 18.50 23.14 -0.42
CA PRO A 179 19.58 22.97 0.56
C PRO A 179 19.14 22.94 2.03
N ALA A 180 18.03 23.59 2.38
CA ALA A 180 17.46 23.56 3.72
C ALA A 180 16.70 22.25 4.04
N LEU A 181 16.39 21.42 3.03
CA LEU A 181 15.70 20.13 3.24
C LEU A 181 16.70 19.13 3.81
N ALA A 182 16.60 18.84 5.10
CA ALA A 182 17.58 18.02 5.82
C ALA A 182 17.09 16.61 6.14
N ALA A 183 15.76 16.39 6.22
CA ALA A 183 15.18 15.11 6.59
C ALA A 183 13.86 14.86 5.85
N VAL A 184 13.69 13.69 5.25
CA VAL A 184 12.45 13.33 4.55
C VAL A 184 11.97 11.94 4.99
N SER A 185 10.70 11.82 5.38
CA SER A 185 10.10 10.53 5.73
C SER A 185 8.91 10.22 4.81
N PRO A 186 9.17 9.61 3.63
CA PRO A 186 8.12 9.05 2.79
C PRO A 186 7.60 7.75 3.41
N GLN A 187 6.31 7.71 3.72
CA GLN A 187 5.68 6.63 4.47
C GLN A 187 4.60 5.98 3.59
N ALA A 188 4.70 4.69 3.32
CA ALA A 188 3.92 4.00 2.29
C ALA A 188 3.73 4.90 1.05
N PRO A 189 4.83 5.38 0.45
CA PRO A 189 4.72 6.31 -0.64
C PRO A 189 4.33 5.60 -1.93
N VAL A 190 3.47 6.22 -2.72
CA VAL A 190 3.30 5.85 -4.13
C VAL A 190 4.61 6.08 -4.87
N THR A 191 5.12 5.08 -5.57
CA THR A 191 6.34 5.15 -6.37
C THR A 191 6.10 4.85 -7.85
N ASP A 192 5.15 3.94 -8.11
CA ASP A 192 4.82 3.46 -9.45
C ASP A 192 3.44 2.79 -9.42
N TYR A 193 2.42 3.47 -9.90
CA TYR A 193 1.03 2.98 -9.90
C TYR A 193 0.83 1.63 -10.61
N TYR A 194 1.66 1.34 -11.60
CA TYR A 194 1.52 0.10 -12.38
C TYR A 194 2.29 -1.08 -11.78
N LEU A 195 3.40 -0.83 -11.11
CA LEU A 195 4.28 -1.91 -10.61
C LEU A 195 3.99 -2.27 -9.14
N GLY A 196 2.72 -2.41 -8.75
CA GLY A 196 2.33 -2.95 -7.44
C GLY A 196 2.08 -1.91 -6.35
N ASP A 197 1.82 -0.64 -6.73
CA ASP A 197 1.17 0.34 -5.89
C ASP A 197 -0.32 0.44 -6.29
N ASP A 198 -0.97 1.57 -6.21
CA ASP A 198 -2.44 1.75 -6.20
C ASP A 198 -3.25 1.25 -7.41
N SER A 199 -2.65 1.04 -8.60
CA SER A 199 -3.47 0.77 -9.80
C SER A 199 -3.35 -0.63 -10.35
N PHE A 200 -2.13 -1.14 -10.56
CA PHE A 200 -1.92 -2.45 -11.16
C PHE A 200 -0.89 -3.29 -10.42
N HIS A 201 -1.16 -4.58 -10.31
CA HIS A 201 -0.24 -5.59 -9.80
C HIS A 201 0.00 -6.64 -10.89
N ASN A 202 1.21 -6.67 -11.46
CA ASN A 202 1.58 -7.59 -12.54
C ASN A 202 0.54 -7.64 -13.67
N GLY A 203 -0.03 -6.46 -14.04
CA GLY A 203 -1.02 -6.29 -15.08
C GLY A 203 -2.48 -6.56 -14.68
N ALA A 204 -2.76 -6.99 -13.45
CA ALA A 204 -4.11 -7.07 -12.90
C ALA A 204 -4.51 -5.74 -12.27
N PHE A 205 -5.70 -5.23 -12.58
CA PHE A 205 -6.19 -3.94 -12.09
C PHE A 205 -6.74 -4.06 -10.66
N LEU A 206 -6.30 -3.17 -9.77
CA LEU A 206 -6.72 -3.13 -8.36
C LEU A 206 -8.12 -2.50 -8.24
N LEU A 207 -9.16 -3.30 -8.56
CA LEU A 207 -10.51 -2.84 -8.83
C LEU A 207 -11.17 -2.13 -7.64
N ALA A 208 -11.27 -2.81 -6.50
CA ALA A 208 -12.04 -2.28 -5.37
C ALA A 208 -11.43 -1.01 -4.79
N HIS A 209 -10.10 -0.91 -4.78
CA HIS A 209 -9.37 0.28 -4.37
C HIS A 209 -9.65 1.45 -5.32
N ASN A 210 -9.36 1.28 -6.60
CA ASN A 210 -9.52 2.35 -7.59
C ASN A 210 -10.99 2.81 -7.71
N PHE A 211 -11.95 1.89 -7.68
CA PHE A 211 -13.35 2.29 -7.70
C PHE A 211 -13.71 3.15 -6.49
N SER A 212 -13.40 2.69 -5.27
CA SER A 212 -13.72 3.44 -4.05
C SER A 212 -13.01 4.80 -4.00
N PHE A 213 -11.77 4.86 -4.49
CA PHE A 213 -11.02 6.11 -4.53
C PHE A 213 -11.61 7.12 -5.52
N TYR A 214 -11.86 6.72 -6.76
CA TYR A 214 -12.29 7.67 -7.80
C TYR A 214 -13.77 8.08 -7.74
N VAL A 215 -14.65 7.32 -7.07
CA VAL A 215 -16.01 7.80 -6.79
C VAL A 215 -16.02 8.89 -5.72
N ASP A 216 -15.07 8.91 -4.80
CA ASP A 216 -14.95 9.88 -3.70
C ASP A 216 -13.87 10.94 -3.94
N PHE A 217 -13.06 10.80 -4.98
CA PHE A 217 -11.98 11.72 -5.37
C PHE A 217 -12.20 12.30 -6.78
N PRO A 218 -13.23 13.14 -6.97
CA PRO A 218 -13.56 13.69 -8.29
C PRO A 218 -12.52 14.72 -8.75
N PRO A 219 -12.41 14.94 -10.07
CA PRO A 219 -11.64 16.03 -10.61
C PRO A 219 -12.17 17.37 -10.09
N ARG A 220 -11.25 18.32 -9.88
CA ARG A 220 -11.60 19.69 -9.49
C ARG A 220 -11.33 20.63 -10.65
N GLY A 221 -12.19 21.65 -10.79
CA GLY A 221 -11.97 22.73 -11.74
C GLY A 221 -10.77 23.60 -11.33
N PRO A 222 -10.29 24.48 -12.25
CA PRO A 222 -9.05 25.26 -12.04
C PRO A 222 -9.19 26.36 -10.97
N GLN A 223 -10.40 26.65 -10.51
CA GLN A 223 -10.64 27.70 -9.52
C GLN A 223 -10.48 27.16 -8.10
N PRO A 224 -9.68 27.83 -7.23
CA PRO A 224 -9.55 27.47 -5.83
C PRO A 224 -10.91 27.47 -5.13
N ARG A 225 -11.21 26.40 -4.39
CA ARG A 225 -12.43 26.31 -3.58
C ARG A 225 -12.19 25.42 -2.34
N ARG A 226 -12.87 25.78 -1.26
CA ARG A 226 -12.89 24.95 -0.05
C ARG A 226 -13.48 23.57 -0.33
N PRO A 227 -13.11 22.55 0.48
CA PRO A 227 -13.79 21.26 0.40
C PRO A 227 -15.28 21.45 0.64
N GLU A 228 -16.08 20.82 -0.20
CA GLU A 228 -17.50 20.58 0.09
C GLU A 228 -17.60 19.39 1.04
N ALA A 229 -18.71 19.29 1.78
CA ALA A 229 -18.96 18.11 2.58
C ALA A 229 -18.95 16.88 1.66
N SER A 230 -18.00 16.00 1.88
CA SER A 230 -17.94 14.73 1.16
C SER A 230 -19.21 13.93 1.50
N ARG A 231 -19.86 13.40 0.47
CA ARG A 231 -20.83 12.32 0.64
C ARG A 231 -20.11 11.07 0.19
N ASP A 232 -19.87 10.16 1.12
CA ASP A 232 -19.32 8.86 0.79
C ASP A 232 -20.24 8.18 -0.24
N PHE A 233 -19.64 7.46 -1.17
CA PHE A 233 -20.38 6.72 -2.17
C PHE A 233 -21.28 5.66 -1.50
N ASP A 234 -22.58 5.68 -1.81
CA ASP A 234 -23.54 4.69 -1.30
C ASP A 234 -23.54 3.42 -2.16
N TYR A 235 -22.96 2.38 -1.66
CA TYR A 235 -22.95 1.06 -2.29
C TYR A 235 -24.32 0.36 -2.25
N GLY A 236 -25.24 0.81 -1.41
CA GLY A 236 -26.57 0.16 -1.19
C GLY A 236 -26.48 -1.23 -0.57
N THR A 237 -25.32 -1.68 -0.14
CA THR A 237 -25.06 -3.00 0.49
C THR A 237 -23.77 -2.99 1.27
N LYS A 238 -23.61 -3.94 2.21
CA LYS A 238 -22.34 -4.23 2.89
C LYS A 238 -21.52 -5.33 2.22
N ASP A 239 -22.12 -6.05 1.28
CA ASP A 239 -21.50 -7.13 0.52
C ASP A 239 -20.86 -6.58 -0.76
N GLY A 240 -19.56 -6.24 -0.67
CA GLY A 240 -18.78 -5.75 -1.80
C GLY A 240 -18.60 -6.79 -2.90
N TYR A 241 -18.46 -8.07 -2.54
CA TYR A 241 -18.36 -9.12 -3.55
C TYR A 241 -19.60 -9.13 -4.46
N ALA A 242 -20.80 -9.16 -3.87
CA ALA A 242 -22.05 -9.12 -4.63
C ALA A 242 -22.23 -7.78 -5.36
N PHE A 243 -21.81 -6.65 -4.77
CA PHE A 243 -21.85 -5.34 -5.42
C PHE A 243 -21.05 -5.33 -6.72
N TYR A 244 -19.74 -5.65 -6.65
CA TYR A 244 -18.86 -5.62 -7.82
C TYR A 244 -19.25 -6.66 -8.87
N LEU A 245 -19.75 -7.82 -8.44
CA LEU A 245 -20.24 -8.85 -9.37
C LEU A 245 -21.47 -8.36 -10.16
N ARG A 246 -22.43 -7.69 -9.49
CA ARG A 246 -23.60 -7.08 -10.13
C ARG A 246 -23.28 -5.83 -10.93
N ALA A 247 -22.18 -5.14 -10.62
CA ALA A 247 -21.70 -4.00 -11.40
C ALA A 247 -21.28 -4.41 -12.81
N GLY A 248 -20.86 -5.66 -12.99
CA GLY A 248 -20.59 -6.27 -14.29
C GLY A 248 -19.12 -6.13 -14.72
N SER A 249 -18.90 -5.84 -16.01
CA SER A 249 -17.57 -5.53 -16.57
C SER A 249 -17.14 -4.12 -16.21
N LEU A 250 -15.85 -3.79 -16.41
CA LEU A 250 -15.33 -2.44 -16.20
C LEU A 250 -16.07 -1.41 -17.07
N ALA A 251 -16.40 -1.77 -18.32
CA ALA A 251 -17.21 -0.93 -19.21
C ALA A 251 -18.61 -0.64 -18.67
N GLU A 252 -19.29 -1.67 -18.10
CA GLU A 252 -20.61 -1.50 -17.50
C GLU A 252 -20.55 -0.66 -16.23
N MET A 253 -19.56 -0.91 -15.38
CA MET A 253 -19.31 -0.17 -14.15
C MET A 253 -19.04 1.32 -14.43
N THR A 254 -18.17 1.63 -15.40
CA THR A 254 -17.83 2.99 -15.82
C THR A 254 -19.08 3.78 -16.20
N ARG A 255 -19.97 3.18 -17.00
CA ARG A 255 -21.24 3.83 -17.41
C ARG A 255 -22.23 3.96 -16.26
N LYS A 256 -22.41 2.89 -15.48
CA LYS A 256 -23.43 2.79 -14.41
C LYS A 256 -23.17 3.80 -13.28
N TYR A 257 -21.92 4.07 -12.98
CA TYR A 257 -21.52 4.94 -11.86
C TYR A 257 -20.96 6.28 -12.31
N ASN A 258 -21.20 6.69 -13.58
CA ASN A 258 -20.81 7.98 -14.14
C ASN A 258 -19.31 8.29 -14.03
N LEU A 259 -18.46 7.27 -14.16
CA LEU A 259 -17.00 7.42 -14.12
C LEU A 259 -16.39 7.81 -15.47
N THR A 260 -17.21 7.91 -16.52
CA THR A 260 -16.77 8.30 -17.89
C THR A 260 -16.09 9.66 -17.90
N ASP A 261 -16.58 10.60 -17.08
CA ASP A 261 -16.06 11.97 -17.04
C ASP A 261 -14.94 12.15 -16.01
N ASN A 262 -14.59 11.09 -15.25
CA ASN A 262 -13.43 11.11 -14.36
C ASN A 262 -12.15 10.80 -15.17
N PRO A 263 -11.27 11.79 -15.43
CA PRO A 263 -10.09 11.59 -16.25
C PRO A 263 -9.11 10.58 -15.64
N TYR A 264 -9.04 10.47 -14.31
CA TYR A 264 -8.11 9.58 -13.61
C TYR A 264 -8.54 8.13 -13.70
N TRP A 265 -9.83 7.84 -13.50
CA TRP A 265 -10.42 6.53 -13.78
C TRP A 265 -10.17 6.11 -15.23
N ARG A 266 -10.44 7.03 -16.17
CA ARG A 266 -10.25 6.78 -17.60
C ARG A 266 -8.79 6.49 -17.96
N GLN A 267 -7.83 7.24 -17.42
CA GLN A 267 -6.40 7.02 -17.64
C GLN A 267 -5.97 5.60 -17.22
N ASN A 268 -6.47 5.09 -16.08
CA ASN A 268 -6.21 3.71 -15.67
C ASN A 268 -6.72 2.70 -16.71
N LEU A 269 -7.90 2.93 -17.28
CA LEU A 269 -8.50 2.01 -18.24
C LEU A 269 -7.91 2.14 -19.66
N GLU A 270 -7.36 3.29 -20.02
CA GLU A 270 -6.70 3.55 -21.30
C GLU A 270 -5.26 2.98 -21.34
N HIS A 271 -4.58 2.90 -20.19
CA HIS A 271 -3.17 2.50 -20.06
C HIS A 271 -3.03 1.16 -19.32
N THR A 272 -3.54 0.07 -19.90
CA THR A 272 -3.53 -1.27 -19.28
C THR A 272 -2.21 -2.03 -19.42
N SER A 273 -1.24 -1.50 -20.16
CA SER A 273 0.13 -2.00 -20.27
C SER A 273 1.10 -1.02 -19.63
N TYR A 274 2.30 -1.48 -19.25
CA TYR A 274 3.34 -0.60 -18.70
C TYR A 274 3.99 0.24 -19.79
N ASP A 275 3.24 1.22 -20.27
CA ASP A 275 3.62 2.11 -21.36
C ASP A 275 4.35 3.39 -20.85
N ASP A 276 4.62 4.32 -21.78
CA ASP A 276 5.33 5.56 -21.45
C ASP A 276 4.55 6.46 -20.51
N PHE A 277 3.21 6.36 -20.45
CA PHE A 277 2.38 7.07 -19.48
C PHE A 277 2.75 6.72 -18.04
N TRP A 278 2.87 5.42 -17.72
CA TRP A 278 3.26 4.94 -16.39
C TRP A 278 4.74 5.17 -16.12
N LYS A 279 5.61 4.91 -17.11
CA LYS A 279 7.05 5.11 -16.97
C LYS A 279 7.41 6.55 -16.64
N ALA A 280 6.71 7.53 -17.22
CA ALA A 280 6.90 8.94 -16.92
C ALA A 280 6.50 9.30 -15.47
N ARG A 281 5.58 8.54 -14.86
CA ARG A 281 5.08 8.71 -13.49
C ARG A 281 5.84 7.91 -12.44
N SER A 282 6.82 7.10 -12.85
CA SER A 282 7.66 6.27 -11.98
C SER A 282 8.75 7.11 -11.32
N ILE A 283 8.41 7.80 -10.22
CA ILE A 283 9.29 8.77 -9.56
C ILE A 283 10.60 8.18 -9.06
N TRP A 284 10.62 6.90 -8.69
CA TRP A 284 11.80 6.19 -8.20
C TRP A 284 12.97 6.16 -9.20
N ARG A 285 12.72 6.40 -10.48
CA ARG A 285 13.75 6.43 -11.54
C ARG A 285 14.66 7.65 -11.47
N HIS A 286 14.33 8.63 -10.62
CA HIS A 286 14.98 9.95 -10.59
C HIS A 286 15.73 10.25 -9.28
N PHE A 287 15.95 9.28 -8.41
CA PHE A 287 16.64 9.47 -7.12
C PHE A 287 18.17 9.53 -7.28
N ARG A 288 18.64 10.60 -7.88
CA ARG A 288 20.08 10.84 -8.09
C ARG A 288 20.54 12.04 -7.26
N ASN A 289 21.73 11.92 -6.65
CA ASN A 289 22.33 12.98 -5.83
C ASN A 289 21.39 13.48 -4.72
N VAL A 290 20.69 12.58 -4.07
CA VAL A 290 19.76 12.88 -2.98
C VAL A 290 20.56 13.27 -1.74
N THR A 291 20.46 14.53 -1.32
CA THR A 291 21.24 15.10 -0.21
C THR A 291 20.56 15.00 1.16
N PRO A 292 19.20 15.08 1.30
CA PRO A 292 18.56 14.91 2.59
C PRO A 292 18.72 13.49 3.15
N ALA A 293 18.69 13.35 4.47
CA ALA A 293 18.52 12.04 5.08
C ALA A 293 17.08 11.54 4.85
N VAL A 294 16.90 10.25 4.56
CA VAL A 294 15.60 9.68 4.18
C VAL A 294 15.24 8.51 5.09
N LEU A 295 14.07 8.57 5.75
CA LEU A 295 13.46 7.45 6.47
C LEU A 295 12.25 6.94 5.69
N VAL A 296 12.42 5.86 4.96
CA VAL A 296 11.34 5.18 4.24
C VAL A 296 10.60 4.25 5.20
N VAL A 297 9.25 4.30 5.19
CA VAL A 297 8.42 3.54 6.13
C VAL A 297 7.34 2.76 5.37
N GLY A 298 7.06 1.53 5.78
CA GLY A 298 5.97 0.73 5.23
C GLY A 298 5.42 -0.32 6.19
N GLY A 299 4.29 -0.90 5.80
CA GLY A 299 3.60 -1.95 6.55
C GLY A 299 3.61 -3.29 5.81
N TRP A 300 3.88 -4.40 6.51
CA TRP A 300 3.83 -5.74 5.91
C TRP A 300 2.42 -6.16 5.47
N PHE A 301 1.39 -5.57 6.06
CA PHE A 301 -0.02 -5.79 5.73
C PHE A 301 -0.65 -4.56 5.07
N ASP A 302 0.18 -3.76 4.39
CA ASP A 302 -0.30 -2.62 3.61
C ASP A 302 -0.97 -3.13 2.33
N ALA A 303 -2.26 -2.86 2.20
CA ALA A 303 -3.08 -3.33 1.10
C ALA A 303 -3.00 -2.42 -0.14
N GLU A 304 -2.39 -1.24 0.01
CA GLU A 304 -2.33 -0.18 -0.99
C GLU A 304 -0.90 -0.03 -1.51
N ASP A 305 0.04 0.39 -0.64
CA ASP A 305 1.40 0.80 -1.01
C ASP A 305 2.49 -0.04 -0.31
N LEU A 306 2.43 -1.37 -0.41
CA LEU A 306 3.49 -2.22 0.12
C LEU A 306 4.78 -2.16 -0.72
N SER A 307 4.63 -2.11 -2.04
CA SER A 307 5.77 -2.12 -2.97
C SER A 307 6.52 -0.79 -2.99
N GLY A 308 5.80 0.32 -2.78
CA GLY A 308 6.36 1.67 -2.80
C GLY A 308 7.56 1.89 -1.89
N PRO A 309 7.46 1.67 -0.57
CA PRO A 309 8.59 1.88 0.34
C PRO A 309 9.79 0.98 0.02
N LEU A 310 9.55 -0.27 -0.35
CA LEU A 310 10.62 -1.22 -0.69
C LEU A 310 11.36 -0.78 -1.95
N ARG A 311 10.63 -0.34 -2.99
CA ARG A 311 11.18 0.18 -4.23
C ARG A 311 11.94 1.49 -4.00
N ALA A 312 11.36 2.43 -3.23
CA ALA A 312 12.01 3.70 -2.92
C ALA A 312 13.34 3.49 -2.21
N PHE A 313 13.38 2.61 -1.20
CA PHE A 313 14.61 2.33 -0.45
C PHE A 313 15.69 1.70 -1.35
N ARG A 314 15.33 0.70 -2.18
CA ARG A 314 16.28 0.09 -3.14
C ARG A 314 16.81 1.12 -4.13
N ALA A 315 15.91 1.91 -4.74
CA ALA A 315 16.29 2.93 -5.71
C ALA A 315 17.25 3.98 -5.12
N LEU A 316 17.01 4.42 -3.88
CA LEU A 316 17.93 5.32 -3.17
C LEU A 316 19.31 4.69 -2.98
N ARG A 317 19.37 3.42 -2.55
CA ARG A 317 20.63 2.72 -2.34
C ARG A 317 21.42 2.48 -3.63
N GLU A 318 20.73 2.28 -4.75
CA GLU A 318 21.33 2.00 -6.06
C GLU A 318 21.73 3.28 -6.80
N GLN A 319 20.86 4.29 -6.81
CA GLN A 319 21.04 5.49 -7.63
C GLN A 319 21.72 6.65 -6.89
N SER A 320 21.70 6.64 -5.55
CA SER A 320 22.29 7.67 -4.70
C SER A 320 22.94 7.03 -3.46
N PRO A 321 24.00 6.22 -3.62
CA PRO A 321 24.60 5.40 -2.56
C PRO A 321 25.15 6.21 -1.38
N GLU A 322 25.50 7.48 -1.60
CA GLU A 322 25.96 8.41 -0.54
C GLU A 322 24.82 8.94 0.34
N THR A 323 23.56 8.74 -0.07
CA THR A 323 22.41 9.18 0.73
C THR A 323 22.31 8.40 2.04
N THR A 324 22.14 9.12 3.14
CA THR A 324 21.80 8.50 4.42
C THR A 324 20.34 8.01 4.38
N ALA A 325 20.14 6.78 3.96
CA ALA A 325 18.82 6.17 3.81
C ALA A 325 18.56 5.12 4.90
N TYR A 326 17.36 5.19 5.50
CA TYR A 326 16.85 4.26 6.50
C TYR A 326 15.55 3.62 6.01
N LEU A 327 15.28 2.39 6.45
CA LEU A 327 14.04 1.66 6.20
C LEU A 327 13.41 1.20 7.51
N ALA A 328 12.11 1.42 7.68
CA ALA A 328 11.33 0.85 8.76
C ALA A 328 10.12 0.09 8.19
N MET A 329 10.10 -1.24 8.39
CA MET A 329 8.97 -2.10 7.99
C MET A 329 8.39 -2.79 9.20
N GLY A 330 7.12 -2.51 9.51
CA GLY A 330 6.43 -3.10 10.64
C GLY A 330 5.16 -3.88 10.24
N PRO A 331 4.53 -4.56 11.21
CA PRO A 331 3.39 -5.44 10.92
C PRO A 331 2.08 -4.63 10.86
N TRP A 332 2.01 -3.62 10.02
CA TRP A 332 0.92 -2.66 9.96
C TRP A 332 0.16 -2.74 8.65
N THR A 333 -1.11 -2.35 8.72
CA THR A 333 -1.89 -1.95 7.55
C THR A 333 -1.53 -0.52 7.14
N HIS A 334 -2.06 -0.03 6.03
CA HIS A 334 -1.80 1.32 5.49
C HIS A 334 -1.94 2.42 6.55
N GLY A 335 -0.84 3.11 6.86
CA GLY A 335 -0.77 4.17 7.88
C GLY A 335 -0.93 3.68 9.34
N GLY A 336 -0.89 2.36 9.60
CA GLY A 336 -1.10 1.79 10.93
C GLY A 336 -0.05 2.23 11.96
N TRP A 337 1.19 2.51 11.53
CA TRP A 337 2.27 3.00 12.41
C TRP A 337 1.99 4.38 13.03
N ALA A 338 1.17 5.19 12.36
CA ALA A 338 0.79 6.51 12.86
C ALA A 338 -0.43 6.47 13.79
N ARG A 339 -1.12 5.32 13.91
CA ARG A 339 -2.37 5.15 14.65
C ARG A 339 -2.28 4.02 15.66
N GLY A 340 -3.04 4.10 16.73
CA GLY A 340 -3.11 3.03 17.74
C GLY A 340 -1.76 2.64 18.34
N ASP A 341 -1.66 1.41 18.81
CA ASP A 341 -0.44 0.83 19.39
C ASP A 341 0.26 -0.18 18.47
N GLY A 342 -0.46 -0.72 17.46
CA GLY A 342 0.07 -1.69 16.51
C GLY A 342 0.26 -3.09 17.07
N ALA A 343 -0.41 -3.46 18.17
CA ALA A 343 -0.26 -4.76 18.82
C ALA A 343 -0.89 -5.91 18.03
N GLN A 344 -1.77 -5.62 17.08
CA GLN A 344 -2.44 -6.62 16.25
C GLN A 344 -2.96 -6.05 14.92
N VAL A 345 -3.14 -6.93 13.91
CA VAL A 345 -3.91 -6.69 12.68
C VAL A 345 -4.89 -7.85 12.53
N ALA A 346 -6.17 -7.57 12.39
CA ALA A 346 -7.23 -8.60 12.40
C ALA A 346 -7.06 -9.58 13.56
N GLN A 347 -6.86 -10.87 13.26
CA GLN A 347 -6.68 -11.93 14.25
C GLN A 347 -5.21 -12.19 14.61
N VAL A 348 -4.26 -11.57 13.90
CA VAL A 348 -2.83 -11.77 14.11
C VAL A 348 -2.30 -10.82 15.17
N ARG A 349 -1.76 -11.38 16.26
CA ARG A 349 -1.21 -10.63 17.39
C ARG A 349 0.31 -10.64 17.36
N PHE A 350 0.93 -9.50 17.68
CA PHE A 350 2.38 -9.32 17.62
C PHE A 350 3.06 -9.30 19.00
N GLY A 351 2.27 -9.24 20.08
CA GLY A 351 2.79 -9.36 21.45
C GLY A 351 3.39 -8.07 22.02
N GLU A 352 3.58 -7.03 21.21
CA GLU A 352 4.13 -5.74 21.65
C GLU A 352 3.48 -4.56 20.89
N PRO A 353 3.53 -3.33 21.43
CA PRO A 353 2.97 -2.13 20.80
C PRO A 353 3.90 -1.61 19.69
N THR A 354 3.91 -2.29 18.53
CA THR A 354 4.85 -2.07 17.43
C THR A 354 4.81 -0.66 16.85
N SER A 355 3.63 -0.01 16.78
CA SER A 355 3.51 1.37 16.30
C SER A 355 4.09 2.38 17.28
N ARG A 356 3.98 2.12 18.59
CA ARG A 356 4.63 2.95 19.61
C ARG A 356 6.14 2.82 19.53
N HIS A 357 6.65 1.59 19.39
CA HIS A 357 8.09 1.36 19.20
C HIS A 357 8.63 2.17 18.00
N TYR A 358 7.94 2.12 16.86
CA TYR A 358 8.32 2.90 15.69
C TYR A 358 8.39 4.40 16.00
N ARG A 359 7.33 4.98 16.58
CA ARG A 359 7.27 6.41 16.87
C ARG A 359 8.35 6.86 17.84
N ASP A 360 8.60 6.08 18.91
CA ASP A 360 9.50 6.47 19.99
C ASP A 360 10.97 6.14 19.71
N ALA A 361 11.24 5.03 19.02
CA ALA A 361 12.59 4.51 18.82
C ALA A 361 13.16 4.76 17.40
N ILE A 362 12.31 5.10 16.41
CA ILE A 362 12.75 5.25 15.02
C ILE A 362 12.40 6.65 14.49
N GLU A 363 11.12 7.02 14.40
CA GLU A 363 10.68 8.26 13.74
C GLU A 363 11.12 9.52 14.50
N ARG A 364 10.86 9.59 15.84
CA ARG A 364 11.31 10.74 16.64
C ARG A 364 12.83 10.89 16.62
N PRO A 365 13.66 9.86 16.89
CA PRO A 365 15.11 9.96 16.79
C PRO A 365 15.61 10.40 15.42
N PHE A 366 14.97 9.98 14.34
CA PHE A 366 15.32 10.40 12.98
C PHE A 366 15.17 11.93 12.82
N PHE A 367 14.01 12.48 13.15
CA PHE A 367 13.78 13.93 13.03
C PHE A 367 14.63 14.73 14.02
N GLU A 368 14.79 14.29 15.26
CA GLU A 368 15.64 14.94 16.26
C GLU A 368 17.10 14.97 15.82
N ARG A 369 17.61 13.90 15.22
CA ARG A 369 18.97 13.83 14.71
C ARG A 369 19.20 14.79 13.55
N HIS A 370 18.36 14.74 12.53
CA HIS A 370 18.62 15.44 11.27
C HIS A 370 18.12 16.89 11.26
N LEU A 371 17.15 17.24 12.11
CA LEU A 371 16.61 18.61 12.20
C LEU A 371 17.16 19.40 13.39
N ARG A 372 17.56 18.72 14.48
CA ARG A 372 18.03 19.37 15.72
C ARG A 372 19.47 19.01 16.08
N GLY A 373 20.13 18.14 15.33
CA GLY A 373 21.51 17.71 15.59
C GLY A 373 21.69 16.82 16.81
N ARG A 374 20.61 16.23 17.36
CA ARG A 374 20.71 15.29 18.49
C ARG A 374 21.25 13.95 18.02
N THR A 375 22.27 13.44 18.70
CA THR A 375 22.98 12.20 18.29
C THR A 375 22.97 11.12 19.36
N ASP A 376 22.26 11.34 20.45
CA ASP A 376 22.15 10.41 21.58
C ASP A 376 21.46 9.08 21.24
N ARG A 377 20.70 9.04 20.14
CA ARG A 377 20.06 7.81 19.63
C ARG A 377 20.45 7.53 18.19
N LEU A 378 20.77 6.27 17.90
CA LEU A 378 21.06 5.81 16.55
C LEU A 378 19.80 5.23 15.93
N VAL A 379 19.56 5.55 14.66
CA VAL A 379 18.56 4.87 13.82
C VAL A 379 19.30 3.83 12.98
N PRO A 380 18.97 2.54 13.10
CA PRO A 380 19.57 1.50 12.26
C PRO A 380 19.21 1.68 10.78
N THR A 381 20.09 1.27 9.87
CA THR A 381 19.85 1.36 8.41
C THR A 381 18.55 0.70 7.99
N ALA A 382 18.24 -0.49 8.52
CA ALA A 382 16.95 -1.11 8.35
C ALA A 382 16.44 -1.68 9.68
N SER A 383 15.26 -1.22 10.09
CA SER A 383 14.51 -1.69 11.26
C SER A 383 13.30 -2.46 10.77
N ILE A 384 13.34 -3.77 10.88
CA ILE A 384 12.39 -4.70 10.27
C ILE A 384 11.70 -5.53 11.34
N PHE A 385 10.37 -5.52 11.37
CA PHE A 385 9.62 -6.43 12.22
C PHE A 385 9.45 -7.78 11.53
N GLU A 386 10.00 -8.83 12.14
CA GLU A 386 9.88 -10.21 11.68
C GLU A 386 8.60 -10.83 12.28
N THR A 387 7.59 -11.03 11.43
CA THR A 387 6.34 -11.70 11.82
C THR A 387 6.57 -13.19 12.07
N GLY A 388 5.68 -13.86 12.81
CA GLY A 388 5.85 -15.25 13.22
C GLY A 388 6.78 -15.43 14.43
N SER A 389 7.98 -14.85 14.42
CA SER A 389 8.82 -14.70 15.61
C SER A 389 8.44 -13.48 16.45
N ASN A 390 7.74 -12.52 15.84
CA ASN A 390 7.21 -11.30 16.43
C ASN A 390 8.27 -10.47 17.16
N ARG A 391 9.32 -10.07 16.45
CA ARG A 391 10.39 -9.23 17.01
C ARG A 391 10.98 -8.28 15.99
N TRP A 392 11.45 -7.15 16.47
CA TRP A 392 12.26 -6.22 15.69
C TRP A 392 13.66 -6.78 15.44
N ARG A 393 14.10 -6.67 14.19
CA ARG A 393 15.46 -7.01 13.74
C ARG A 393 16.07 -5.79 13.07
N THR A 394 17.37 -5.65 13.18
CA THR A 394 18.14 -4.61 12.51
C THR A 394 19.07 -5.21 11.48
N PHE A 395 19.16 -4.57 10.31
CA PHE A 395 20.01 -5.01 9.22
C PHE A 395 20.84 -3.84 8.70
N GLY A 396 22.08 -4.13 8.27
CA GLY A 396 22.94 -3.15 7.59
C GLY A 396 22.51 -2.87 6.16
N GLN A 397 21.76 -3.80 5.57
CA GLN A 397 21.15 -3.69 4.23
C GLN A 397 19.84 -4.48 4.16
N TRP A 398 18.96 -4.10 3.25
CA TRP A 398 17.73 -4.82 2.96
C TRP A 398 17.50 -4.93 1.43
N PRO A 399 17.07 -6.11 0.91
CA PRO A 399 16.92 -7.35 1.67
C PRO A 399 18.26 -7.85 2.19
N ALA A 400 18.23 -8.66 3.26
CA ALA A 400 19.39 -9.41 3.70
C ALA A 400 19.82 -10.37 2.56
N SER A 401 21.08 -10.80 2.54
CA SER A 401 21.56 -11.78 1.54
C SER A 401 21.10 -13.20 1.93
N PRO A 402 19.90 -13.64 1.52
CA PRO A 402 19.35 -14.93 1.91
C PRO A 402 19.87 -16.05 1.02
N ASP A 403 19.77 -17.29 1.51
CA ASP A 403 19.91 -18.48 0.67
C ASP A 403 18.59 -18.70 -0.10
N ALA A 404 18.63 -18.66 -1.42
CA ALA A 404 17.47 -18.99 -2.26
C ALA A 404 17.18 -20.50 -2.18
N ARG A 405 15.97 -20.87 -1.71
CA ARG A 405 15.55 -22.26 -1.59
C ARG A 405 14.27 -22.52 -2.35
N SER A 406 14.35 -23.38 -3.37
CA SER A 406 13.19 -23.78 -4.16
C SER A 406 12.32 -24.78 -3.40
N TYR A 407 10.99 -24.55 -3.45
CA TYR A 407 9.95 -25.47 -2.99
C TYR A 407 9.07 -25.83 -4.17
N TYR A 408 9.21 -27.06 -4.65
CA TYR A 408 8.54 -27.57 -5.84
C TYR A 408 7.13 -28.06 -5.54
N LEU A 409 6.18 -27.71 -6.40
CA LEU A 409 4.85 -28.31 -6.39
C LEU A 409 4.97 -29.78 -6.79
N SER A 410 4.30 -30.67 -6.05
CA SER A 410 4.45 -32.11 -6.20
C SER A 410 3.10 -32.83 -6.10
N ALA A 411 3.05 -34.11 -6.45
CA ALA A 411 1.87 -34.95 -6.33
C ALA A 411 1.28 -34.93 -4.90
N ALA A 412 0.04 -35.37 -4.79
CA ALA A 412 -0.70 -35.39 -3.52
C ALA A 412 -0.80 -34.03 -2.82
N ASN A 413 -0.89 -32.95 -3.59
CA ASN A 413 -1.01 -31.58 -3.07
C ASN A 413 0.11 -31.19 -2.10
N SER A 414 1.34 -31.60 -2.40
CA SER A 414 2.51 -31.36 -1.55
C SER A 414 3.50 -30.38 -2.17
N ILE A 415 4.33 -29.76 -1.31
CA ILE A 415 5.54 -29.04 -1.72
C ILE A 415 6.75 -29.58 -0.96
N SER A 416 7.89 -29.62 -1.62
CA SER A 416 9.14 -30.03 -1.00
C SER A 416 10.33 -29.37 -1.71
N THR A 417 11.51 -29.47 -1.08
CA THR A 417 12.76 -29.01 -1.68
C THR A 417 13.32 -29.98 -2.73
N THR A 418 12.71 -31.14 -2.90
CA THR A 418 13.06 -32.13 -3.93
C THR A 418 12.25 -31.85 -5.18
N ALA A 419 12.92 -31.73 -6.31
CA ALA A 419 12.25 -31.57 -7.61
C ALA A 419 11.41 -32.81 -7.97
N PRO A 420 10.26 -32.62 -8.65
CA PRO A 420 9.41 -33.75 -9.06
C PRO A 420 10.14 -34.65 -10.07
N SER A 421 9.91 -35.96 -9.97
CA SER A 421 10.48 -36.97 -10.88
C SER A 421 9.47 -37.51 -11.89
N GLU A 422 8.19 -37.20 -11.74
CA GLU A 422 7.13 -37.61 -12.66
C GLU A 422 7.34 -36.99 -14.04
N PRO A 423 7.26 -37.74 -15.14
CA PRO A 423 7.50 -37.19 -16.48
C PRO A 423 6.44 -36.16 -16.91
N ASP A 424 5.17 -36.38 -16.60
CA ASP A 424 4.01 -35.57 -17.06
C ASP A 424 2.94 -35.40 -15.96
N GLY A 425 3.26 -34.67 -14.90
CA GLY A 425 2.31 -34.38 -13.83
C GLY A 425 1.75 -32.95 -13.93
N PHE A 426 0.44 -32.78 -13.78
CA PHE A 426 -0.21 -31.49 -13.59
C PHE A 426 -1.44 -31.61 -12.71
N ASP A 427 -1.86 -30.51 -12.10
CA ASP A 427 -3.14 -30.34 -11.43
C ASP A 427 -3.97 -29.31 -12.23
N SER A 428 -5.31 -29.43 -12.17
CA SER A 428 -6.18 -28.55 -12.93
C SER A 428 -7.41 -28.12 -12.15
N TYR A 429 -7.94 -26.96 -12.51
CA TYR A 429 -9.18 -26.41 -11.99
C TYR A 429 -9.91 -25.61 -13.06
N VAL A 430 -11.21 -25.37 -12.86
CA VAL A 430 -12.01 -24.51 -13.74
C VAL A 430 -12.10 -23.13 -13.10
N SER A 431 -11.60 -22.13 -13.82
CA SER A 431 -11.81 -20.73 -13.47
C SER A 431 -13.12 -20.22 -14.08
N ASP A 432 -14.00 -19.68 -13.24
CA ASP A 432 -15.30 -19.14 -13.65
C ASP A 432 -15.40 -17.65 -13.30
N PRO A 433 -15.35 -16.73 -14.27
CA PRO A 433 -15.51 -15.30 -14.01
C PRO A 433 -16.87 -14.90 -13.42
N ALA A 434 -17.89 -15.77 -13.51
CA ALA A 434 -19.19 -15.54 -12.86
C ALA A 434 -19.21 -15.94 -11.38
N ASN A 435 -18.22 -16.72 -10.91
CA ASN A 435 -18.07 -17.15 -9.52
C ASN A 435 -16.61 -17.07 -9.07
N PRO A 436 -15.99 -15.88 -9.14
CA PRO A 436 -14.57 -15.72 -8.81
C PRO A 436 -14.28 -16.05 -7.34
N VAL A 437 -13.02 -16.42 -7.04
CA VAL A 437 -12.60 -16.66 -5.65
C VAL A 437 -12.67 -15.34 -4.88
N PRO A 438 -13.43 -15.28 -3.76
CA PRO A 438 -13.53 -14.06 -2.96
C PRO A 438 -12.21 -13.72 -2.28
N ALA A 439 -12.03 -12.44 -2.00
CA ALA A 439 -10.82 -11.95 -1.34
C ALA A 439 -10.83 -12.19 0.18
N VAL A 440 -11.98 -12.11 0.79
CA VAL A 440 -12.22 -12.31 2.23
C VAL A 440 -13.43 -13.20 2.46
N ALA A 441 -13.50 -13.80 3.64
CA ALA A 441 -14.63 -14.65 4.04
C ALA A 441 -15.86 -13.86 4.52
N THR A 442 -15.67 -12.59 4.87
CA THR A 442 -16.70 -11.72 5.47
C THR A 442 -17.15 -10.66 4.48
N GLU A 443 -18.36 -10.11 4.72
CA GLU A 443 -18.81 -8.93 3.99
C GLU A 443 -17.88 -7.76 4.22
N ALA A 444 -17.43 -7.11 3.15
CA ALA A 444 -16.63 -5.92 3.19
C ALA A 444 -16.90 -5.04 1.96
N ILE A 445 -16.89 -3.72 2.13
CA ILE A 445 -17.05 -2.73 1.07
C ILE A 445 -15.70 -2.08 0.77
N GLY A 446 -15.47 -1.73 -0.49
CA GLY A 446 -14.20 -1.21 -0.97
C GLY A 446 -13.10 -2.26 -0.85
N MET A 447 -11.86 -1.81 -0.55
CA MET A 447 -10.76 -2.72 -0.26
C MET A 447 -10.65 -2.95 1.25
N PRO A 448 -10.83 -4.20 1.75
CA PRO A 448 -10.67 -4.48 3.17
C PRO A 448 -9.21 -4.26 3.57
N ARG A 449 -8.95 -3.37 4.50
CA ARG A 449 -7.57 -3.00 4.88
C ARG A 449 -6.78 -4.13 5.53
N ASP A 450 -7.46 -5.11 6.08
CA ASP A 450 -6.89 -6.24 6.83
C ASP A 450 -6.91 -7.57 6.08
N TYR A 451 -7.29 -7.57 4.78
CA TYR A 451 -7.39 -8.79 3.99
C TYR A 451 -6.09 -9.61 3.98
N MET A 452 -4.95 -8.91 4.05
CA MET A 452 -3.63 -9.55 4.05
C MET A 452 -3.32 -10.32 5.35
N ALA A 453 -4.10 -10.11 6.43
CA ALA A 453 -3.97 -10.85 7.68
C ALA A 453 -5.13 -11.85 7.89
N SER A 454 -6.04 -11.99 6.90
CA SER A 454 -7.22 -12.85 7.00
C SER A 454 -6.86 -14.33 6.83
N ASP A 455 -7.59 -15.18 7.57
CA ASP A 455 -7.52 -16.64 7.44
C ASP A 455 -7.99 -17.11 6.06
N GLN A 456 -7.15 -17.82 5.33
CA GLN A 456 -7.38 -18.23 3.95
C GLN A 456 -8.05 -19.60 3.79
N ARG A 457 -8.50 -20.25 4.88
CA ARG A 457 -9.17 -21.56 4.82
C ARG A 457 -10.43 -21.56 3.98
N PHE A 458 -11.16 -20.43 3.92
CA PHE A 458 -12.34 -20.30 3.06
C PHE A 458 -12.01 -20.48 1.58
N ALA A 459 -10.87 -19.94 1.13
CA ALA A 459 -10.39 -20.13 -0.24
C ALA A 459 -9.87 -21.55 -0.46
N ALA A 460 -9.13 -22.11 0.51
CA ALA A 460 -8.62 -23.47 0.45
C ALA A 460 -9.70 -24.55 0.30
N ALA A 461 -10.94 -24.27 0.71
CA ALA A 461 -12.07 -25.19 0.61
C ALA A 461 -12.75 -25.20 -0.79
N ARG A 462 -12.34 -24.31 -1.70
CA ARG A 462 -12.94 -24.18 -3.03
C ARG A 462 -12.29 -25.15 -4.03
N PRO A 463 -13.07 -25.69 -5.00
CA PRO A 463 -12.53 -26.60 -6.03
C PRO A 463 -11.70 -25.87 -7.10
N ASP A 464 -11.76 -24.54 -7.16
CA ASP A 464 -11.02 -23.68 -8.09
C ASP A 464 -9.76 -23.05 -7.43
N VAL A 465 -9.30 -23.63 -6.31
CA VAL A 465 -8.05 -23.28 -5.64
C VAL A 465 -7.20 -24.53 -5.46
N LEU A 466 -6.03 -24.56 -6.08
CA LEU A 466 -5.02 -25.58 -5.79
C LEU A 466 -4.29 -25.25 -4.50
N VAL A 467 -4.16 -26.23 -3.62
CA VAL A 467 -3.55 -26.05 -2.29
C VAL A 467 -2.42 -27.06 -2.10
N TYR A 468 -1.21 -26.59 -1.99
CA TYR A 468 -0.02 -27.41 -1.78
C TYR A 468 0.58 -27.19 -0.39
N ARG A 469 0.90 -28.25 0.35
CA ARG A 469 1.39 -28.18 1.74
C ARG A 469 2.75 -28.82 1.89
N SER A 470 3.62 -28.20 2.67
CA SER A 470 4.86 -28.83 3.11
C SER A 470 4.58 -29.96 4.13
N ALA A 471 5.56 -30.81 4.40
CA ALA A 471 5.59 -31.55 5.66
C ALA A 471 5.52 -30.59 6.86
N VAL A 472 5.12 -31.10 8.03
CA VAL A 472 5.21 -30.33 9.28
C VAL A 472 6.67 -29.95 9.51
N LEU A 473 6.92 -28.66 9.75
CA LEU A 473 8.27 -28.14 9.96
C LEU A 473 8.87 -28.70 11.27
N THR A 474 10.07 -29.25 11.19
CA THR A 474 10.81 -29.76 12.32
C THR A 474 11.67 -28.71 13.03
N GLY A 475 11.85 -27.55 12.41
CA GLY A 475 12.52 -26.35 12.90
C GLY A 475 11.88 -25.10 12.33
N ASP A 476 12.24 -23.95 12.87
CA ASP A 476 11.82 -22.65 12.34
C ASP A 476 12.44 -22.41 10.96
N VAL A 477 11.68 -21.81 10.04
CA VAL A 477 12.15 -21.36 8.72
C VAL A 477 11.88 -19.87 8.60
N THR A 478 12.94 -19.06 8.65
CA THR A 478 12.83 -17.61 8.52
C THR A 478 13.10 -17.21 7.08
N VAL A 479 12.22 -16.36 6.54
CA VAL A 479 12.34 -15.79 5.18
C VAL A 479 12.45 -14.27 5.27
N ALA A 480 13.37 -13.69 4.48
CA ALA A 480 13.67 -12.25 4.52
C ALA A 480 14.04 -11.75 3.12
N GLY A 481 13.08 -11.19 2.39
CA GLY A 481 13.21 -10.68 1.02
C GLY A 481 12.06 -11.09 0.11
N PRO A 482 12.17 -10.90 -1.22
CA PRO A 482 11.13 -11.25 -2.19
C PRO A 482 11.00 -12.76 -2.34
N ILE A 483 9.78 -13.24 -2.65
CA ILE A 483 9.51 -14.66 -2.91
C ILE A 483 9.37 -14.84 -4.41
N GLY A 484 10.26 -15.60 -5.03
CA GLY A 484 10.18 -15.93 -6.45
C GLY A 484 9.05 -16.93 -6.75
N VAL A 485 8.36 -16.75 -7.86
CA VAL A 485 7.35 -17.67 -8.39
C VAL A 485 7.74 -18.09 -9.79
N ARG A 486 7.73 -19.38 -10.06
CA ARG A 486 7.95 -19.99 -11.39
C ARG A 486 6.87 -21.06 -11.60
N LEU A 487 5.88 -20.75 -12.43
CA LEU A 487 4.80 -21.67 -12.77
C LEU A 487 4.86 -22.06 -14.25
N HIS A 488 4.81 -23.34 -14.51
CA HIS A 488 4.52 -23.87 -15.83
C HIS A 488 3.02 -24.12 -15.91
N VAL A 489 2.33 -23.45 -16.82
CA VAL A 489 0.87 -23.40 -16.87
C VAL A 489 0.33 -23.61 -18.27
N ALA A 490 -0.94 -24.01 -18.38
CA ALA A 490 -1.72 -23.95 -19.61
C ALA A 490 -3.16 -23.53 -19.28
N THR A 491 -3.81 -22.86 -20.22
CA THR A 491 -5.22 -22.52 -20.17
C THR A 491 -5.95 -23.06 -21.38
N SER A 492 -7.22 -23.43 -21.23
CA SER A 492 -8.09 -23.73 -22.39
C SER A 492 -8.59 -22.46 -23.08
N GLY A 493 -8.42 -21.29 -22.45
CA GLY A 493 -8.71 -19.97 -23.01
C GLY A 493 -7.53 -19.38 -23.77
N THR A 494 -7.62 -18.10 -24.08
CA THR A 494 -6.54 -17.33 -24.73
C THR A 494 -5.92 -16.27 -23.81
N ASP A 495 -6.45 -16.09 -22.59
CA ASP A 495 -5.84 -15.38 -21.47
C ASP A 495 -6.22 -16.06 -20.15
N ALA A 496 -5.50 -15.80 -19.08
CA ALA A 496 -5.79 -16.27 -17.72
C ALA A 496 -4.98 -15.49 -16.69
N ASP A 497 -5.51 -15.32 -15.48
CA ASP A 497 -4.74 -14.83 -14.35
C ASP A 497 -4.32 -16.00 -13.45
N PHE A 498 -3.16 -15.84 -12.80
CA PHE A 498 -2.67 -16.76 -11.78
C PHE A 498 -2.33 -15.97 -10.52
N VAL A 499 -3.05 -16.23 -9.46
CA VAL A 499 -2.81 -15.66 -8.13
C VAL A 499 -2.07 -16.69 -7.31
N VAL A 500 -0.89 -16.34 -6.82
CA VAL A 500 -0.10 -17.21 -5.94
C VAL A 500 -0.09 -16.60 -4.55
N LYS A 501 -0.42 -17.43 -3.54
CA LYS A 501 -0.37 -17.05 -2.13
C LYS A 501 0.55 -18.00 -1.39
N VAL A 502 1.40 -17.44 -0.53
CA VAL A 502 2.22 -18.19 0.44
C VAL A 502 1.63 -17.94 1.82
N LEU A 503 1.35 -19.01 2.56
CA LEU A 503 0.63 -18.96 3.81
C LEU A 503 1.37 -19.74 4.90
N ASP A 504 1.21 -19.30 6.13
CA ASP A 504 1.63 -20.04 7.33
C ASP A 504 0.41 -20.77 7.93
N GLU A 505 0.40 -22.11 7.81
CA GLU A 505 -0.63 -22.94 8.43
C GLU A 505 -0.18 -23.31 9.85
N TYR A 506 -0.91 -22.82 10.85
CA TYR A 506 -0.57 -22.94 12.24
C TYR A 506 -0.70 -24.37 12.75
N GLY A 507 0.31 -24.84 13.45
CA GLY A 507 0.39 -26.21 13.99
C GLY A 507 -0.62 -26.48 15.11
N ALA A 508 -0.82 -27.76 15.42
CA ALA A 508 -1.80 -28.23 16.41
C ALA A 508 -1.59 -27.66 17.83
N GLY A 509 -0.38 -27.20 18.17
CA GLY A 509 -0.09 -26.58 19.47
C GLY A 509 -0.40 -25.08 19.55
N HIS A 510 -0.79 -24.45 18.45
CA HIS A 510 -1.11 -23.02 18.41
C HIS A 510 -2.57 -22.78 18.85
N PRO A 511 -2.89 -21.68 19.60
CA PRO A 511 -4.26 -21.36 19.99
C PRO A 511 -5.25 -21.23 18.80
N GLN A 512 -4.73 -20.88 17.63
CA GLN A 512 -5.48 -20.77 16.36
C GLN A 512 -5.05 -21.90 15.40
N ALA A 513 -4.90 -23.13 15.90
CA ALA A 513 -4.46 -24.28 15.10
C ALA A 513 -5.26 -24.43 13.80
N GLY A 514 -4.56 -24.68 12.70
CA GLY A 514 -5.14 -24.80 11.36
C GLY A 514 -5.47 -23.48 10.67
N MET A 515 -5.33 -22.32 11.31
CA MET A 515 -5.41 -21.03 10.65
C MET A 515 -4.37 -20.95 9.54
N GLN A 516 -4.76 -20.49 8.37
CA GLN A 516 -3.87 -20.23 7.22
C GLN A 516 -3.68 -18.73 7.07
N GLN A 517 -2.68 -18.20 7.80
CA GLN A 517 -2.31 -16.78 7.72
C GLN A 517 -1.66 -16.48 6.37
N LEU A 518 -2.15 -15.48 5.67
CA LEU A 518 -1.47 -14.98 4.47
C LEU A 518 -0.13 -14.32 4.85
N VAL A 519 0.96 -14.86 4.32
CA VAL A 519 2.31 -14.27 4.44
C VAL A 519 2.54 -13.30 3.29
N ARG A 520 2.29 -13.75 2.05
CA ARG A 520 2.34 -12.90 0.86
C ARG A 520 1.50 -13.52 -0.27
N GLY A 521 0.91 -12.67 -1.11
CA GLY A 521 0.22 -13.11 -2.31
C GLY A 521 0.21 -12.01 -3.36
N GLU A 522 0.25 -12.38 -4.63
CA GLU A 522 0.12 -11.48 -5.78
C GLU A 522 -0.62 -12.16 -6.93
N PRO A 523 -1.39 -11.41 -7.71
CA PRO A 523 -1.85 -11.86 -9.03
C PRO A 523 -0.75 -11.70 -10.07
N PHE A 524 -0.88 -12.48 -11.12
CA PHE A 524 -0.16 -12.25 -12.37
C PHE A 524 -1.12 -12.44 -13.54
N ARG A 525 -1.30 -11.39 -14.34
CA ARG A 525 -2.11 -11.44 -15.56
C ARG A 525 -1.33 -12.08 -16.70
N GLY A 526 -1.73 -13.28 -17.10
CA GLY A 526 -0.93 -14.16 -17.96
C GLY A 526 -0.62 -13.61 -19.33
N LYS A 527 -1.46 -12.73 -19.92
CA LYS A 527 -1.12 -12.07 -21.18
C LYS A 527 0.19 -11.26 -21.12
N PHE A 528 0.64 -10.89 -19.93
CA PHE A 528 1.90 -10.14 -19.73
C PHE A 528 3.11 -11.03 -19.41
N ARG A 529 3.01 -12.36 -19.50
CA ARG A 529 4.10 -13.30 -19.14
C ARG A 529 5.41 -13.12 -19.91
N LYS A 530 5.38 -12.45 -21.06
CA LYS A 530 6.59 -12.14 -21.83
C LYS A 530 7.08 -10.71 -21.61
N SER A 531 6.17 -9.77 -21.37
CA SER A 531 6.47 -8.36 -21.10
C SER A 531 5.25 -7.66 -20.54
N LEU A 532 5.42 -6.80 -19.54
CA LEU A 532 4.36 -5.92 -19.05
C LEU A 532 3.98 -4.82 -20.06
N GLU A 533 4.83 -4.58 -21.08
CA GLU A 533 4.62 -3.57 -22.12
C GLU A 533 3.81 -4.10 -23.31
N ALA A 534 3.96 -5.40 -23.61
CA ALA A 534 3.40 -6.02 -24.79
C ALA A 534 2.66 -7.32 -24.43
N PRO A 535 1.33 -7.29 -24.31
CA PRO A 535 0.54 -8.47 -24.01
C PRO A 535 0.54 -9.48 -25.18
N VAL A 536 0.57 -10.78 -24.83
CA VAL A 536 0.57 -11.88 -25.81
C VAL A 536 -0.47 -12.93 -25.41
N ALA A 537 -1.32 -13.34 -26.36
CA ALA A 537 -2.31 -14.40 -26.13
C ALA A 537 -1.65 -15.74 -25.77
N PHE A 538 -2.33 -16.54 -24.94
CA PHE A 538 -2.01 -17.95 -24.81
C PHE A 538 -2.49 -18.72 -26.06
N THR A 539 -1.74 -19.75 -26.42
CA THR A 539 -2.25 -20.80 -27.31
C THR A 539 -3.01 -21.81 -26.45
N PRO A 540 -4.31 -22.04 -26.70
CA PRO A 540 -5.12 -22.93 -25.86
C PRO A 540 -4.49 -24.30 -25.65
N ASN A 541 -4.46 -24.73 -24.37
CA ASN A 541 -3.90 -26.00 -23.91
C ASN A 541 -2.38 -26.23 -24.17
N GLN A 542 -1.65 -25.23 -24.64
CA GLN A 542 -0.19 -25.32 -24.78
C GLN A 542 0.48 -24.83 -23.49
N PRO A 543 1.45 -25.59 -22.96
CA PRO A 543 2.21 -25.16 -21.79
C PRO A 543 3.05 -23.92 -22.07
N ASP A 544 3.05 -22.98 -21.11
CA ASP A 544 3.92 -21.81 -21.12
C ASP A 544 4.43 -21.55 -19.68
N GLU A 545 5.37 -20.63 -19.51
CA GLU A 545 5.95 -20.28 -18.22
C GLU A 545 5.50 -18.88 -17.78
N ILE A 546 5.18 -18.76 -16.50
CA ILE A 546 4.96 -17.49 -15.80
C ILE A 546 6.02 -17.37 -14.70
N ALA A 547 6.73 -16.25 -14.70
CA ALA A 547 7.78 -15.94 -13.74
C ALA A 547 7.59 -14.54 -13.19
N PHE A 548 7.49 -14.40 -11.87
CA PHE A 548 7.36 -13.11 -11.17
C PHE A 548 7.79 -13.25 -9.72
N ASP A 549 7.93 -12.11 -9.04
CA ASP A 549 8.25 -12.09 -7.63
C ASP A 549 7.07 -11.49 -6.84
N LEU A 550 6.76 -12.12 -5.69
CA LEU A 550 5.93 -11.52 -4.67
C LEU A 550 6.76 -10.49 -3.90
N PRO A 551 6.17 -9.38 -3.43
CA PRO A 551 6.87 -8.40 -2.60
C PRO A 551 7.56 -9.02 -1.39
N ASP A 552 8.57 -8.32 -0.88
CA ASP A 552 9.37 -8.76 0.26
C ASP A 552 8.52 -9.15 1.45
N VAL A 553 9.06 -10.09 2.21
CA VAL A 553 8.56 -10.52 3.51
C VAL A 553 9.68 -10.52 4.54
N ALA A 554 9.32 -10.41 5.82
CA ALA A 554 10.14 -10.84 6.95
C ALA A 554 9.24 -11.70 7.83
N HIS A 555 9.36 -13.02 7.72
CA HIS A 555 8.47 -13.96 8.40
C HIS A 555 9.19 -15.22 8.83
N THR A 556 8.85 -15.72 10.02
CA THR A 556 9.32 -17.01 10.53
C THR A 556 8.16 -18.00 10.59
N PHE A 557 8.18 -18.99 9.69
CA PHE A 557 7.36 -20.19 9.82
C PHE A 557 7.88 -21.01 11.01
N ARG A 558 7.05 -21.20 12.02
CA ARG A 558 7.49 -21.83 13.27
C ARG A 558 7.54 -23.35 13.16
N ARG A 559 8.40 -23.98 13.97
CA ARG A 559 8.37 -25.43 14.17
C ARG A 559 6.95 -25.89 14.50
N GLY A 560 6.49 -26.95 13.85
CA GLY A 560 5.13 -27.48 13.98
C GLY A 560 4.12 -26.89 13.02
N HIS A 561 4.44 -25.79 12.33
CA HIS A 561 3.63 -25.19 11.26
C HIS A 561 3.89 -25.87 9.91
N ARG A 562 3.17 -25.42 8.88
CA ARG A 562 3.41 -25.82 7.48
C ARG A 562 3.48 -24.58 6.60
N ILE A 563 4.34 -24.63 5.60
CA ILE A 563 4.31 -23.69 4.47
C ILE A 563 3.24 -24.18 3.51
N VAL A 564 2.30 -23.32 3.16
CA VAL A 564 1.22 -23.64 2.22
C VAL A 564 1.26 -22.67 1.04
N VAL A 565 1.00 -23.20 -0.16
CA VAL A 565 0.90 -22.42 -1.39
C VAL A 565 -0.48 -22.61 -1.98
N HIS A 566 -1.19 -21.52 -2.25
CA HIS A 566 -2.40 -21.55 -3.06
C HIS A 566 -2.08 -21.04 -4.47
N VAL A 567 -2.71 -21.67 -5.47
CA VAL A 567 -2.76 -21.19 -6.86
C VAL A 567 -4.21 -21.13 -7.30
N GLN A 568 -4.66 -19.96 -7.74
CA GLN A 568 -6.04 -19.66 -8.16
C GLN A 568 -6.04 -18.64 -9.28
N SER A 569 -7.18 -18.38 -9.94
CA SER A 569 -7.26 -17.44 -11.08
C SER A 569 -8.00 -16.14 -10.80
N SER A 570 -8.37 -15.87 -9.57
CA SER A 570 -9.05 -14.62 -9.20
C SER A 570 -8.87 -14.32 -7.71
N TRP A 571 -8.93 -13.05 -7.37
CA TRP A 571 -8.89 -12.55 -5.98
C TRP A 571 -9.84 -11.36 -5.88
N PHE A 572 -11.13 -11.68 -6.04
CA PHE A 572 -12.19 -10.71 -6.28
C PHE A 572 -12.87 -10.23 -4.98
N PRO A 573 -13.24 -8.96 -4.86
CA PRO A 573 -13.14 -7.88 -5.85
C PRO A 573 -11.88 -7.01 -5.72
N ILE A 574 -10.85 -7.44 -4.98
CA ILE A 574 -9.60 -6.66 -4.87
C ILE A 574 -9.06 -6.41 -6.29
N PHE A 575 -8.93 -7.49 -7.09
CA PHE A 575 -8.54 -7.38 -8.49
C PHE A 575 -9.74 -7.61 -9.43
N ASP A 576 -9.67 -7.00 -10.62
CA ASP A 576 -10.65 -7.18 -11.68
C ASP A 576 -10.65 -8.63 -12.20
N ARG A 577 -11.75 -9.03 -12.85
CA ARG A 577 -11.90 -10.38 -13.40
C ARG A 577 -11.24 -10.47 -14.77
N ASN A 578 -10.45 -11.53 -14.99
CA ASN A 578 -9.98 -11.87 -16.32
C ASN A 578 -11.12 -12.55 -17.12
N PRO A 579 -11.41 -12.10 -18.37
CA PRO A 579 -12.40 -12.72 -19.23
C PRO A 579 -12.03 -14.15 -19.68
N GLN A 580 -10.80 -14.62 -19.48
CA GLN A 580 -10.22 -15.86 -20.00
C GLN A 580 -10.06 -15.84 -21.53
N THR A 581 -10.32 -14.70 -22.14
CA THR A 581 -10.22 -14.42 -23.56
C THR A 581 -9.25 -13.26 -23.75
N PHE A 582 -8.31 -13.40 -24.69
CA PHE A 582 -7.37 -12.33 -25.01
C PHE A 582 -8.13 -11.15 -25.64
N THR A 583 -8.33 -10.13 -24.85
CA THR A 583 -9.09 -8.93 -25.24
C THR A 583 -8.58 -7.71 -24.46
N ASP A 584 -9.03 -6.53 -24.87
CA ASP A 584 -8.95 -5.33 -24.07
C ASP A 584 -10.00 -5.42 -22.92
N ILE A 585 -9.53 -5.65 -21.70
CA ILE A 585 -10.42 -5.95 -20.55
C ILE A 585 -11.31 -4.78 -20.18
N PRO A 586 -10.85 -3.51 -20.18
CA PRO A 586 -11.71 -2.36 -19.91
C PRO A 586 -12.92 -2.24 -20.81
N SER A 587 -12.81 -2.64 -22.08
CA SER A 587 -13.89 -2.60 -23.07
C SER A 587 -14.65 -3.92 -23.23
N ALA A 588 -14.24 -4.97 -22.50
CA ALA A 588 -14.82 -6.31 -22.63
C ALA A 588 -16.32 -6.33 -22.34
N SER A 589 -17.08 -6.94 -23.26
CA SER A 589 -18.50 -7.20 -23.09
C SER A 589 -18.75 -8.43 -22.20
N PRO A 590 -19.93 -8.56 -21.56
CA PRO A 590 -20.24 -9.71 -20.70
C PRO A 590 -20.07 -11.07 -21.39
N GLY A 591 -20.35 -11.18 -22.69
CA GLY A 591 -20.22 -12.42 -23.47
C GLY A 591 -18.77 -12.90 -23.69
N GLN A 592 -17.79 -12.04 -23.42
CA GLN A 592 -16.36 -12.39 -23.52
C GLN A 592 -15.82 -13.08 -22.25
N PHE A 593 -16.57 -13.01 -21.12
CA PHE A 593 -16.21 -13.66 -19.88
C PHE A 593 -16.64 -15.13 -19.92
N VAL A 594 -15.70 -16.01 -20.15
CA VAL A 594 -15.95 -17.45 -20.34
C VAL A 594 -15.23 -18.29 -19.30
N LYS A 595 -15.75 -19.47 -19.02
CA LYS A 595 -15.05 -20.45 -18.17
C LYS A 595 -13.86 -21.02 -18.93
N ALA A 596 -12.75 -21.21 -18.22
CA ALA A 596 -11.59 -21.89 -18.78
C ALA A 596 -10.97 -22.86 -17.77
N THR A 597 -10.43 -23.95 -18.28
CA THR A 597 -9.65 -24.91 -17.48
C THR A 597 -8.19 -24.45 -17.43
N GLN A 598 -7.70 -24.28 -16.23
CA GLN A 598 -6.30 -23.96 -15.94
C GLN A 598 -5.56 -25.23 -15.55
N ARG A 599 -4.31 -25.36 -16.00
CA ARG A 599 -3.41 -26.43 -15.59
C ARG A 599 -2.14 -25.83 -14.99
N VAL A 600 -1.66 -26.42 -13.90
CA VAL A 600 -0.38 -26.12 -13.27
C VAL A 600 0.46 -27.38 -13.29
N TYR A 601 1.57 -27.37 -14.01
CA TYR A 601 2.44 -28.51 -14.18
C TYR A 601 3.37 -28.69 -12.97
N ARG A 602 3.60 -29.94 -12.60
CA ARG A 602 4.47 -30.37 -11.50
C ARG A 602 5.33 -31.58 -11.90
N SER A 603 5.81 -31.57 -13.12
CA SER A 603 6.58 -32.67 -13.71
C SER A 603 8.08 -32.38 -13.70
N ALA A 604 8.89 -33.40 -13.97
CA ALA A 604 10.35 -33.28 -14.09
C ALA A 604 10.77 -32.28 -15.18
N THR A 605 9.99 -32.21 -16.29
CA THR A 605 10.25 -31.29 -17.41
C THR A 605 9.65 -29.90 -17.23
N ARG A 606 8.66 -29.75 -16.33
CA ARG A 606 7.94 -28.50 -16.03
C ARG A 606 7.72 -28.37 -14.53
N PRO A 607 8.80 -28.14 -13.76
CA PRO A 607 8.75 -28.15 -12.30
C PRO A 607 8.31 -26.79 -11.74
N SER A 608 7.00 -26.56 -11.63
CA SER A 608 6.50 -25.35 -10.95
C SER A 608 6.97 -25.29 -9.51
N HIS A 609 7.41 -24.11 -9.05
CA HIS A 609 7.95 -23.93 -7.70
C HIS A 609 7.87 -22.47 -7.24
N ILE A 610 8.00 -22.28 -5.94
CA ILE A 610 8.33 -21.00 -5.33
C ILE A 610 9.77 -21.01 -4.85
N VAL A 611 10.41 -19.84 -4.82
CA VAL A 611 11.77 -19.64 -4.30
C VAL A 611 11.68 -18.78 -3.04
N LEU A 612 11.94 -19.38 -1.89
CA LEU A 612 11.94 -18.68 -0.61
C LEU A 612 13.31 -18.11 -0.29
N PRO A 613 13.39 -16.82 0.13
CA PRO A 613 14.62 -16.17 0.57
C PRO A 613 14.92 -16.57 2.03
N VAL A 614 15.45 -17.78 2.25
CA VAL A 614 15.68 -18.31 3.60
C VAL A 614 16.86 -17.61 4.26
N SER A 615 16.61 -16.97 5.41
CA SER A 615 17.63 -16.35 6.23
C SER A 615 18.39 -17.41 7.05
N LYS A 616 19.71 -17.22 7.20
CA LYS A 616 20.55 -18.06 8.06
C LYS A 616 20.34 -17.80 9.55
#